data_a3f651f6daf3a02c32b0a3a3befb158b
#
_entry.id   a3f651f6daf3a02c32b0a3a3befb158b
#
_cell.length_a   1.000
_cell.length_b   1.000
_cell.length_c   1.000
_cell.angle_alpha   90.00
_cell.angle_beta   90.00
_cell.angle_gamma   90.00
#
_symmetry.space_group_name_H-M   'P 1'
#
loop_
_entity.id
_entity.type
_entity.pdbx_description
1 polymer ?
#
loop_
_entity_poly.entity_id
_entity_poly.type
_entity_poly.pdbx_seq_one_letter_code
_entity_poly.pdbx_strand_id
1 'polypeptide(L)' 'MSYEAGSKECRHLIDAKESLLSAMEALSNINSTDLIKIQIKEIYNKLEQMHDNRKEIESASKYL' A
#
# COMPACT_ATOMS: atom_id res chain seq x y z
N MET A 1 2.03 12.78 -20.93
CA MET A 1 1.50 11.85 -20.12
C MET A 1 2.18 11.48 -18.85
N SER A 2 2.51 12.46 -18.14
CA SER A 2 2.99 12.35 -16.79
C SER A 2 2.02 11.61 -15.87
N TYR A 3 0.84 11.50 -16.32
CA TYR A 3 -0.25 10.81 -15.73
C TYR A 3 -0.01 9.34 -15.53
N GLU A 4 0.60 8.70 -16.53
CA GLU A 4 0.83 7.27 -16.48
C GLU A 4 1.89 6.86 -15.47
N ALA A 5 2.84 7.73 -15.24
CA ALA A 5 3.86 7.46 -14.23
C ALA A 5 3.25 7.35 -12.84
N GLY A 6 2.34 8.29 -12.52
CA GLY A 6 1.63 8.24 -11.26
C GLY A 6 0.76 7.01 -11.13
N SER A 7 0.08 6.65 -12.22
CA SER A 7 -0.75 5.45 -12.24
C SER A 7 0.06 4.18 -11.99
N LYS A 8 1.27 4.12 -12.53
CA LYS A 8 2.15 2.98 -12.29
C LYS A 8 2.54 2.88 -10.84
N GLU A 9 2.88 4.00 -10.21
CA GLU A 9 3.23 3.98 -8.80
C GLU A 9 2.07 3.57 -7.94
N CYS A 10 0.87 4.06 -8.25
CA CYS A 10 -0.33 3.64 -7.53
C CYS A 10 -0.57 2.15 -7.69
N ARG A 11 -0.36 1.62 -8.87
CA ARG A 11 -0.51 0.20 -9.12
C ARG A 11 0.48 -0.61 -8.28
N HIS A 12 1.73 -0.16 -8.22
CA HIS A 12 2.73 -0.85 -7.41
C HIS A 12 2.40 -0.80 -5.93
N LEU A 13 1.84 0.32 -5.47
CA LEU A 13 1.43 0.44 -4.07
C LEU A 13 0.27 -0.50 -3.76
N ILE A 14 -0.67 -0.62 -4.68
CA ILE A 14 -1.79 -1.55 -4.53
C ILE A 14 -1.27 -2.99 -4.47
N ASP A 15 -0.39 -3.34 -5.38
CA ASP A 15 0.19 -4.69 -5.41
C ASP A 15 0.95 -4.99 -4.12
N ALA A 16 1.70 -4.03 -3.62
CA ALA A 16 2.43 -4.20 -2.36
C ALA A 16 1.49 -4.42 -1.19
N LYS A 17 0.41 -3.64 -1.12
CA LYS A 17 -0.58 -3.79 -0.06
C LYS A 17 -1.26 -5.16 -0.12
N GLU A 18 -1.60 -5.61 -1.31
CA GLU A 18 -2.21 -6.92 -1.49
C GLU A 18 -1.26 -8.04 -1.05
N SER A 19 0.02 -7.91 -1.38
CA SER A 19 1.02 -8.87 -0.94
C SER A 19 1.14 -8.93 0.58
N LEU A 20 1.05 -7.77 1.24
CA LEU A 20 1.08 -7.73 2.69
C LEU A 20 -0.15 -8.40 3.30
N LEU A 21 -1.31 -8.18 2.71
CA LEU A 21 -2.54 -8.84 3.19
C LEU A 21 -2.45 -10.35 3.03
N SER A 22 -1.91 -10.81 1.91
CA SER A 22 -1.70 -12.24 1.70
C SER A 22 -0.74 -12.82 2.72
N ALA A 23 0.32 -12.08 3.04
CA ALA A 23 1.28 -12.51 4.05
C ALA A 23 0.62 -12.60 5.43
N MET A 24 -0.21 -11.63 5.78
CA MET A 24 -0.93 -11.65 7.05
C MET A 24 -1.86 -12.86 7.14
N GLU A 25 -2.54 -13.16 6.05
CA GLU A 25 -3.42 -14.31 6.00
C GLU A 25 -2.65 -15.60 6.20
N ALA A 26 -1.53 -15.75 5.54
CA ALA A 26 -0.67 -16.92 5.70
C ALA A 26 -0.15 -17.04 7.13
N LEU A 27 0.23 -15.93 7.73
CA LEU A 27 0.73 -15.92 9.11
C LEU A 27 -0.36 -16.27 10.13
N SER A 28 -1.61 -16.05 9.78
CA SER A 28 -2.73 -16.44 10.66
C SER A 28 -2.79 -17.94 10.92
N ASN A 29 -2.16 -18.72 10.08
CA ASN A 29 -2.10 -20.17 10.24
C ASN A 29 -0.90 -20.63 11.05
N ILE A 30 -0.07 -19.70 11.51
CA ILE A 30 1.13 -20.01 12.29
C ILE A 30 0.98 -19.37 13.66
N ASN A 31 1.31 -20.14 14.70
CA ASN A 31 1.24 -19.64 16.08
C ASN A 31 2.40 -18.67 16.34
N SER A 32 2.17 -17.74 17.26
CA SER A 32 3.21 -16.85 17.76
C SER A 32 3.72 -15.85 16.71
N THR A 33 2.86 -15.43 15.78
CA THR A 33 3.22 -14.44 14.78
C THR A 33 2.55 -13.10 15.01
N ASP A 34 1.99 -12.88 16.19
CA ASP A 34 1.23 -11.64 16.46
C ASP A 34 2.07 -10.39 16.29
N LEU A 35 3.31 -10.41 16.77
CA LEU A 35 4.20 -9.28 16.64
C LEU A 35 4.52 -8.98 15.18
N ILE A 36 4.74 -10.03 14.41
CA ILE A 36 5.03 -9.89 12.98
C ILE A 36 3.82 -9.28 12.26
N LYS A 37 2.62 -9.74 12.60
CA LYS A 37 1.40 -9.21 12.01
C LYS A 37 1.22 -7.72 12.31
N ILE A 38 1.54 -7.31 13.53
CA ILE A 38 1.47 -5.91 13.92
C ILE A 38 2.43 -5.09 13.06
N GLN A 39 3.65 -5.59 12.87
CA GLN A 39 4.64 -4.90 12.05
C GLN A 39 4.20 -4.79 10.60
N ILE A 40 3.63 -5.84 10.06
CA ILE A 40 3.09 -5.82 8.70
C ILE A 40 1.97 -4.79 8.57
N LYS A 41 1.10 -4.73 9.57
CA LYS A 41 0.00 -3.78 9.58
C LYS A 41 0.51 -2.33 9.59
N GLU A 42 1.56 -2.09 10.35
CA GLU A 42 2.17 -0.76 10.37
C GLU A 42 2.73 -0.37 9.00
N ILE A 43 3.37 -1.31 8.34
CA ILE A 43 3.89 -1.10 6.99
C ILE A 43 2.74 -0.85 6.01
N TYR A 44 1.68 -1.64 6.13
CA TYR A 44 0.49 -1.47 5.30
C TYR A 44 -0.08 -0.06 5.44
N ASN A 45 -0.19 0.42 6.68
CA ASN A 45 -0.72 1.76 6.93
C ASN A 45 0.18 2.85 6.31
N LYS A 46 1.48 2.65 6.35
CA LYS A 46 2.41 3.57 5.72
C LYS A 46 2.24 3.61 4.20
N LEU A 47 2.04 2.44 3.62
CA LEU A 47 1.79 2.36 2.17
C LEU A 47 0.46 3.00 1.80
N GLU A 48 -0.55 2.84 2.63
CA GLU A 48 -1.83 3.50 2.41
C GLU A 48 -1.69 5.01 2.42
N GLN A 49 -0.91 5.52 3.36
CA GLN A 49 -0.66 6.94 3.46
C GLN A 49 0.06 7.46 2.21
N MET A 50 1.06 6.72 1.76
CA MET A 50 1.75 7.08 0.52
C MET A 50 0.79 7.08 -0.67
N HIS A 51 -0.09 6.11 -0.73
CA HIS A 51 -1.06 6.01 -1.80
C HIS A 51 -2.03 7.19 -1.78
N ASP A 52 -2.51 7.55 -0.60
CA ASP A 52 -3.41 8.70 -0.46
C ASP A 52 -2.72 10.00 -0.87
N ASN A 53 -1.47 10.17 -0.47
CA ASN A 53 -0.70 11.33 -0.86
C ASN A 53 -0.53 11.40 -2.37
N ARG A 54 -0.32 10.26 -2.98
CA ARG A 54 -0.17 10.16 -4.44
C ARG A 54 -1.46 10.55 -5.14
N LYS A 55 -2.59 10.08 -4.62
CA LYS A 55 -3.90 10.43 -5.16
C LYS A 55 -4.14 11.93 -5.09
N GLU A 56 -3.78 12.54 -3.98
CA GLU A 56 -3.94 13.98 -3.81
C GLU A 56 -3.10 14.77 -4.81
N ILE A 57 -1.86 14.35 -5.01
CA ILE A 57 -0.97 14.99 -5.97
C ILE A 57 -1.54 14.88 -7.37
N GLU A 58 -2.03 13.70 -7.75
CA GLU A 58 -2.61 13.49 -9.07
C GLU A 58 -3.88 14.31 -9.26
N SER A 59 -4.71 14.37 -8.24
CA SER A 59 -5.93 15.18 -8.29
C SER A 59 -5.63 16.65 -8.41
N ALA A 60 -4.64 17.13 -7.68
CA ALA A 60 -4.22 18.52 -7.77
C ALA A 60 -3.70 18.85 -9.17
N SER A 61 -2.93 17.94 -9.76
CA SER A 61 -2.41 18.11 -11.10
C SER A 61 -3.52 18.23 -12.14
N LYS A 62 -4.62 17.58 -11.92
CA LYS A 62 -5.75 17.60 -12.84
C LYS A 62 -6.36 18.99 -13.00
N TYR A 63 -6.31 19.77 -11.96
CA TYR A 63 -6.94 21.09 -11.96
C TYR A 63 -5.97 22.20 -12.36
N LEU A 64 -4.77 21.86 -12.61
CA LEU A 64 -3.79 22.82 -13.09
C LEU A 64 -3.68 22.80 -14.60
#